data_e4e619ca7aedf99cf16e1cb64e1d310e
#
_entry.id   e4e619ca7aedf99cf16e1cb64e1d310e
#
_cell.length_a   1.000
_cell.length_b   1.000
_cell.length_c   1.000
_cell.angle_alpha   90.00
_cell.angle_beta   90.00
_cell.angle_gamma   90.00
#
_symmetry.space_group_name_H-M   'P 1'
#
loop_
_entity.id
_entity.type
_entity.pdbx_description
1 polymer ?
#
loop_
_entity_poly.entity_id
_entity_poly.type
_entity_poly.pdbx_seq_one_letter_code
_entity_poly.pdbx_strand_id
1 'polypeptide(L)'
;IDPLAIKATTDVKAQGQSQTLELYIKDGTAYAKSTGQDEWVKSSSSSITAQFENLKKIANSEQILEFYKKIAKDFKKTEENGNYVLTYTGSGDQFKDLMVAVANASSGNEVNASAFNNVDFKNVTIKLVVTKDYTPVTNEVNMELATKNTSTPTTMKIKQNIQYSNVNNVKEIKLPDEVKNAKEVAADTQKSQ
;
A
#
# COMPACT_ATOMS: atom_id res chain seq x y z
N ILE A 1 -4.64 -2.16 15.29
CA ILE A 1 -4.35 -3.57 14.95
C ILE A 1 -3.13 -3.96 15.79
N ASP A 2 -3.38 -4.55 16.95
CA ASP A 2 -2.33 -4.98 17.86
C ASP A 2 -2.81 -6.27 18.58
N PRO A 3 -2.12 -7.41 18.47
CA PRO A 3 -0.88 -7.63 17.74
C PRO A 3 -1.09 -7.66 16.21
N LEU A 4 -0.05 -7.25 15.46
CA LEU A 4 -0.08 -7.27 14.01
C LEU A 4 0.04 -8.71 13.50
N ALA A 5 -0.98 -9.19 12.79
CA ALA A 5 -0.94 -10.43 12.05
C ALA A 5 -1.40 -10.19 10.62
N ILE A 6 -0.68 -10.72 9.65
CA ILE A 6 -0.98 -10.59 8.23
C ILE A 6 -0.92 -11.95 7.56
N LYS A 7 -1.87 -12.17 6.68
CA LYS A 7 -1.82 -13.21 5.64
C LYS A 7 -1.99 -12.53 4.29
N ALA A 8 -1.06 -12.76 3.38
CA ALA A 8 -1.13 -12.25 2.03
C ALA A 8 -0.85 -13.36 1.02
N THR A 9 -1.52 -13.30 -0.12
CA THR A 9 -1.21 -14.12 -1.28
C THR A 9 -1.01 -13.18 -2.45
N THR A 10 0.12 -13.32 -3.14
CA THR A 10 0.48 -12.48 -4.28
C THR A 10 0.75 -13.34 -5.49
N ASP A 11 0.02 -13.10 -6.57
CA ASP A 11 0.24 -13.76 -7.86
C ASP A 11 1.03 -12.82 -8.76
N VAL A 12 2.20 -13.27 -9.18
CA VAL A 12 3.07 -12.55 -10.11
C VAL A 12 3.09 -13.30 -11.44
N LYS A 13 2.76 -12.60 -12.51
CA LYS A 13 2.87 -13.10 -13.88
C LYS A 13 3.96 -12.33 -14.62
N ALA A 14 5.03 -13.03 -14.99
CA ALA A 14 6.11 -12.45 -15.77
C ALA A 14 6.57 -13.45 -16.84
N GLN A 15 6.77 -12.99 -18.07
CA GLN A 15 7.28 -13.79 -19.18
C GLN A 15 6.55 -15.14 -19.42
N GLY A 16 5.22 -15.14 -19.22
CA GLY A 16 4.41 -16.34 -19.40
C GLY A 16 4.44 -17.33 -18.23
N GLN A 17 5.21 -17.05 -17.19
CA GLN A 17 5.23 -17.83 -15.95
C GLN A 17 4.39 -17.15 -14.88
N SER A 18 3.68 -17.96 -14.10
CA SER A 18 2.90 -17.49 -12.93
C SER A 18 3.54 -18.04 -11.66
N GLN A 19 3.82 -17.17 -10.73
CA GLN A 19 4.28 -17.53 -9.39
C GLN A 19 3.31 -16.99 -8.36
N THR A 20 2.93 -17.81 -7.40
CA THR A 20 2.16 -17.40 -6.24
C THR A 20 3.08 -17.38 -5.03
N LEU A 21 3.11 -16.29 -4.32
CA LEU A 21 3.81 -16.12 -3.04
C LEU A 21 2.77 -16.07 -1.93
N GLU A 22 2.86 -16.99 -0.98
CA GLU A 22 2.14 -16.92 0.28
C GLU A 22 3.02 -16.32 1.36
N LEU A 23 2.50 -15.35 2.08
CA LEU A 23 3.19 -14.64 3.15
C LEU A 23 2.33 -14.63 4.41
N TYR A 24 2.91 -15.00 5.52
CA TYR A 24 2.36 -14.76 6.85
C TYR A 24 3.33 -13.92 7.65
N ILE A 25 2.79 -12.98 8.42
CA ILE A 25 3.55 -12.25 9.42
C ILE A 25 2.78 -12.34 10.72
N LYS A 26 3.45 -12.81 11.75
CA LYS A 26 2.90 -12.91 13.09
C LYS A 26 4.05 -12.83 14.11
N ASP A 27 3.81 -12.08 15.17
CA ASP A 27 4.77 -11.93 16.28
C ASP A 27 6.19 -11.52 15.83
N GLY A 28 6.26 -10.59 14.84
CA GLY A 28 7.53 -10.07 14.31
C GLY A 28 8.29 -11.02 13.40
N THR A 29 7.73 -12.20 13.08
CA THR A 29 8.33 -13.18 12.17
C THR A 29 7.55 -13.24 10.87
N ALA A 30 8.25 -13.21 9.75
CA ALA A 30 7.70 -13.45 8.44
C ALA A 30 7.95 -14.89 7.99
N TYR A 31 6.93 -15.51 7.42
CA TYR A 31 6.97 -16.84 6.82
C TYR A 31 6.53 -16.72 5.38
N ALA A 32 7.32 -17.24 4.45
CA ALA A 32 7.02 -17.16 3.04
C ALA A 32 7.19 -18.52 2.35
N LYS A 33 6.34 -18.75 1.35
CA LYS A 33 6.43 -19.91 0.47
C LYS A 33 6.03 -19.51 -0.95
N SER A 34 6.86 -19.85 -1.93
CA SER A 34 6.57 -19.61 -3.35
C SER A 34 6.12 -20.88 -4.04
N THR A 35 5.32 -20.72 -5.10
CA THR A 35 4.99 -21.85 -6.00
C THR A 35 6.25 -22.53 -6.51
N GLY A 36 6.31 -23.86 -6.41
CA GLY A 36 7.49 -24.65 -6.78
C GLY A 36 8.53 -24.82 -5.67
N GLN A 37 8.30 -24.24 -4.49
CA GLN A 37 9.06 -24.54 -3.27
C GLN A 37 8.23 -25.45 -2.36
N ASP A 38 8.84 -26.53 -1.89
CA ASP A 38 8.17 -27.46 -0.97
C ASP A 38 8.21 -26.98 0.48
N GLU A 39 9.14 -26.11 0.82
CA GLU A 39 9.42 -25.70 2.19
C GLU A 39 9.08 -24.22 2.44
N TRP A 40 8.59 -23.94 3.63
CA TRP A 40 8.46 -22.60 4.15
C TRP A 40 9.83 -22.07 4.56
N VAL A 41 10.04 -20.79 4.29
CA VAL A 41 11.18 -20.04 4.83
C VAL A 41 10.67 -19.05 5.88
N LYS A 42 11.45 -18.81 6.91
CA LYS A 42 11.17 -17.80 7.93
C LYS A 42 12.33 -16.82 8.05
N SER A 43 12.00 -15.59 8.32
CA SER A 43 12.96 -14.53 8.62
C SER A 43 12.44 -13.70 9.77
N SER A 44 13.21 -13.58 10.83
CA SER A 44 13.00 -12.58 11.87
C SER A 44 13.64 -11.28 11.38
N SER A 45 12.97 -10.58 10.50
CA SER A 45 13.55 -9.39 9.86
C SER A 45 13.02 -8.13 10.56
N SER A 46 13.92 -7.40 11.18
CA SER A 46 13.68 -6.04 11.65
C SER A 46 13.19 -5.13 10.51
N SER A 47 13.61 -5.39 9.26
CA SER A 47 13.18 -4.64 8.08
C SER A 47 11.70 -4.82 7.76
N ILE A 48 11.15 -6.03 7.88
CA ILE A 48 9.73 -6.29 7.63
C ILE A 48 8.89 -5.62 8.73
N THR A 49 9.27 -5.77 9.99
CA THR A 49 8.62 -5.09 11.10
C THR A 49 8.66 -3.58 10.92
N ALA A 50 9.81 -3.02 10.51
CA ALA A 50 9.94 -1.59 10.21
C ALA A 50 9.04 -1.13 9.06
N GLN A 51 8.90 -1.93 8.00
CA GLN A 51 7.97 -1.62 6.89
C GLN A 51 6.52 -1.55 7.37
N PHE A 52 6.09 -2.46 8.26
CA PHE A 52 4.74 -2.42 8.82
C PHE A 52 4.53 -1.27 9.79
N GLU A 53 5.50 -0.96 10.62
CA GLU A 53 5.45 0.23 11.46
C GLU A 53 5.37 1.52 10.62
N ASN A 54 6.06 1.56 9.48
CA ASN A 54 5.92 2.66 8.53
C ASN A 54 4.53 2.72 7.90
N LEU A 55 3.94 1.59 7.49
CA LEU A 55 2.55 1.57 7.00
C LEU A 55 1.56 2.04 8.08
N LYS A 56 1.77 1.64 9.33
CA LYS A 56 0.99 2.13 10.48
C LYS A 56 1.12 3.64 10.65
N LYS A 57 2.33 4.18 10.55
CA LYS A 57 2.58 5.64 10.60
C LYS A 57 1.89 6.38 9.46
N ILE A 58 1.95 5.83 8.24
CA ILE A 58 1.25 6.38 7.08
C ILE A 58 -0.26 6.41 7.34
N ALA A 59 -0.83 5.29 7.78
CA ALA A 59 -2.26 5.17 8.04
C ALA A 59 -2.76 6.12 9.14
N ASN A 60 -1.92 6.45 10.12
CA ASN A 60 -2.23 7.34 11.23
C ASN A 60 -1.64 8.76 11.05
N SER A 61 -1.13 9.09 9.88
CA SER A 61 -0.52 10.39 9.62
C SER A 61 -1.57 11.52 9.64
N GLU A 62 -1.40 12.45 10.56
CA GLU A 62 -2.23 13.66 10.62
C GLU A 62 -2.10 14.49 9.34
N GLN A 63 -0.91 14.57 8.75
CA GLN A 63 -0.67 15.27 7.49
C GLN A 63 -1.48 14.70 6.33
N ILE A 64 -1.60 13.36 6.25
CA ILE A 64 -2.42 12.68 5.25
C ILE A 64 -3.90 12.96 5.51
N LEU A 65 -4.33 12.93 6.75
CA LEU A 65 -5.71 13.27 7.12
C LEU A 65 -6.03 14.72 6.75
N GLU A 66 -5.15 15.65 7.04
CA GLU A 66 -5.32 17.08 6.66
C GLU A 66 -5.36 17.27 5.15
N PHE A 67 -4.55 16.51 4.39
CA PHE A 67 -4.66 16.51 2.93
C PHE A 67 -6.06 16.08 2.47
N TYR A 68 -6.58 14.95 2.98
CA TYR A 68 -7.93 14.51 2.62
C TYR A 68 -9.01 15.50 3.03
N LYS A 69 -8.87 16.16 4.17
CA LYS A 69 -9.80 17.24 4.59
C LYS A 69 -9.79 18.41 3.61
N LYS A 70 -8.62 18.81 3.11
CA LYS A 70 -8.50 19.90 2.12
C LYS A 70 -9.24 19.59 0.82
N ILE A 71 -9.16 18.36 0.32
CA ILE A 71 -9.80 17.95 -0.94
C ILE A 71 -11.20 17.37 -0.76
N ALA A 72 -11.68 17.23 0.48
CA ALA A 72 -12.98 16.61 0.77
C ALA A 72 -14.15 17.28 0.05
N LYS A 73 -14.11 18.60 -0.09
CA LYS A 73 -15.14 19.41 -0.77
C LYS A 73 -15.20 19.12 -2.29
N ASP A 74 -14.13 18.59 -2.86
CA ASP A 74 -13.99 18.31 -4.29
C ASP A 74 -14.47 16.89 -4.64
N PHE A 75 -14.81 16.07 -3.62
CA PHE A 75 -15.43 14.78 -3.84
C PHE A 75 -16.91 14.93 -4.18
N LYS A 76 -17.31 14.23 -5.23
CA LYS A 76 -18.74 14.02 -5.54
C LYS A 76 -19.20 12.78 -4.79
N LYS A 77 -20.32 12.91 -4.07
CA LYS A 77 -20.98 11.81 -3.36
C LYS A 77 -22.18 11.36 -4.15
N THR A 78 -22.27 10.06 -4.45
CA THR A 78 -23.44 9.37 -4.98
C THR A 78 -23.78 8.15 -4.12
N GLU A 79 -24.92 7.52 -4.39
CA GLU A 79 -25.30 6.27 -3.75
C GLU A 79 -25.49 5.21 -4.83
N GLU A 80 -24.82 4.08 -4.66
CA GLU A 80 -24.91 2.93 -5.57
C GLU A 80 -24.98 1.63 -4.74
N ASN A 81 -25.95 0.79 -5.06
CA ASN A 81 -26.12 -0.51 -4.38
C ASN A 81 -26.16 -0.44 -2.84
N GLY A 82 -26.75 0.62 -2.29
CA GLY A 82 -26.84 0.82 -0.84
C GLY A 82 -25.58 1.37 -0.16
N ASN A 83 -24.54 1.67 -0.93
CA ASN A 83 -23.28 2.24 -0.45
C ASN A 83 -23.13 3.72 -0.86
N TYR A 84 -22.31 4.46 -0.14
CA TYR A 84 -21.84 5.77 -0.60
C TYR A 84 -20.66 5.56 -1.55
N VAL A 85 -20.69 6.26 -2.68
CA VAL A 85 -19.60 6.33 -3.64
C VAL A 85 -19.07 7.75 -3.66
N LEU A 86 -17.82 7.90 -3.30
CA LEU A 86 -17.11 9.18 -3.26
C LEU A 86 -16.11 9.19 -4.40
N THR A 87 -16.28 10.12 -5.33
CA THR A 87 -15.40 10.24 -6.52
C THR A 87 -14.70 11.57 -6.50
N TYR A 88 -13.40 11.54 -6.71
CA TYR A 88 -12.56 12.71 -6.90
C TYR A 88 -11.88 12.62 -8.26
N THR A 89 -11.82 13.74 -8.97
CA THR A 89 -11.01 13.88 -10.18
C THR A 89 -10.28 15.21 -10.10
N GLY A 90 -8.98 15.15 -10.24
CA GLY A 90 -8.14 16.33 -10.15
C GLY A 90 -6.80 16.14 -10.81
N SER A 91 -6.02 17.19 -10.80
CA SER A 91 -4.65 17.22 -11.32
C SER A 91 -3.84 18.23 -10.52
N GLY A 92 -2.53 18.14 -10.65
CA GLY A 92 -1.66 19.21 -10.24
C GLY A 92 -1.02 19.11 -8.87
N ASP A 93 -0.57 20.26 -8.42
CA ASP A 93 0.41 20.38 -7.35
C ASP A 93 -0.10 19.98 -5.96
N GLN A 94 -1.41 19.96 -5.77
CA GLN A 94 -1.98 19.52 -4.48
C GLN A 94 -1.59 18.08 -4.09
N PHE A 95 -1.31 17.22 -5.09
CA PHE A 95 -0.83 15.84 -4.82
C PHE A 95 0.63 15.79 -4.41
N LYS A 96 1.42 16.84 -4.63
CA LYS A 96 2.76 16.94 -4.09
C LYS A 96 2.73 16.93 -2.56
N ASP A 97 1.79 17.65 -1.95
CA ASP A 97 1.63 17.70 -0.49
C ASP A 97 1.34 16.30 0.07
N LEU A 98 0.49 15.52 -0.62
CA LEU A 98 0.24 14.13 -0.25
C LEU A 98 1.50 13.28 -0.36
N MET A 99 2.25 13.40 -1.46
CA MET A 99 3.48 12.62 -1.66
C MET A 99 4.55 12.97 -0.62
N VAL A 100 4.66 14.25 -0.26
CA VAL A 100 5.53 14.71 0.84
C VAL A 100 5.07 14.10 2.15
N ALA A 101 3.78 14.16 2.46
CA ALA A 101 3.24 13.59 3.70
C ALA A 101 3.47 12.06 3.78
N VAL A 102 3.26 11.33 2.69
CA VAL A 102 3.55 9.89 2.61
C VAL A 102 5.04 9.61 2.77
N ALA A 103 5.90 10.36 2.10
CA ALA A 103 7.35 10.19 2.20
C ALA A 103 7.86 10.49 3.62
N ASN A 104 7.38 11.54 4.26
CA ASN A 104 7.71 11.88 5.65
C ASN A 104 7.27 10.78 6.61
N ALA A 105 6.03 10.30 6.47
CA ALA A 105 5.51 9.23 7.31
C ALA A 105 6.27 7.91 7.11
N SER A 106 6.76 7.63 5.89
CA SER A 106 7.50 6.40 5.55
C SER A 106 8.95 6.43 6.00
N SER A 107 9.64 7.56 5.79
CA SER A 107 11.08 7.66 6.04
C SER A 107 11.42 8.07 7.48
N GLY A 108 10.48 8.69 8.18
CA GLY A 108 10.72 9.31 9.48
C GLY A 108 11.59 10.58 9.40
N ASN A 109 11.91 11.04 8.20
CA ASN A 109 12.70 12.25 7.92
C ASN A 109 11.83 13.26 7.16
N GLU A 110 12.11 14.55 7.35
CA GLU A 110 11.48 15.58 6.54
C GLU A 110 11.97 15.51 5.09
N VAL A 111 11.06 15.17 4.19
CA VAL A 111 11.28 15.23 2.74
C VAL A 111 10.81 16.57 2.23
N ASN A 112 11.70 17.31 1.58
CA ASN A 112 11.35 18.61 1.01
C ASN A 112 10.44 18.43 -0.21
N ALA A 113 9.40 19.27 -0.32
CA ALA A 113 8.50 19.29 -1.48
C ALA A 113 9.24 19.49 -2.82
N SER A 114 10.43 20.08 -2.80
CA SER A 114 11.28 20.25 -3.98
C SER A 114 11.67 18.91 -4.65
N ALA A 115 11.69 17.80 -3.90
CA ALA A 115 11.96 16.46 -4.44
C ALA A 115 10.94 16.07 -5.53
N PHE A 116 9.72 16.63 -5.47
CA PHE A 116 8.64 16.36 -6.42
C PHE A 116 8.45 17.47 -7.47
N ASN A 117 9.33 18.48 -7.53
CA ASN A 117 9.20 19.58 -8.49
C ASN A 117 9.31 19.12 -9.94
N ASN A 118 10.04 18.05 -10.18
CA ASN A 118 10.21 17.46 -11.52
C ASN A 118 9.16 16.41 -11.87
N VAL A 119 8.11 16.28 -11.05
CA VAL A 119 6.99 15.37 -11.28
C VAL A 119 5.72 16.18 -11.58
N ASP A 120 5.02 15.81 -12.63
CA ASP A 120 3.72 16.36 -13.00
C ASP A 120 2.64 15.33 -12.74
N PHE A 121 1.67 15.68 -11.89
CA PHE A 121 0.50 14.87 -11.61
C PHE A 121 -0.61 15.28 -12.58
N LYS A 122 -0.71 14.58 -13.72
CA LYS A 122 -1.62 14.99 -14.79
C LYS A 122 -3.07 14.67 -14.52
N ASN A 123 -3.34 13.41 -14.26
CA ASN A 123 -4.69 12.91 -14.06
C ASN A 123 -4.72 12.04 -12.81
N VAL A 124 -5.47 12.47 -11.81
CA VAL A 124 -5.70 11.69 -10.60
C VAL A 124 -7.19 11.48 -10.44
N THR A 125 -7.60 10.23 -10.36
CA THR A 125 -8.96 9.85 -9.99
C THR A 125 -8.92 8.95 -8.77
N ILE A 126 -9.78 9.25 -7.79
CA ILE A 126 -9.97 8.44 -6.60
C ILE A 126 -11.45 8.07 -6.54
N LYS A 127 -11.74 6.79 -6.38
CA LYS A 127 -13.09 6.31 -6.12
C LYS A 127 -13.08 5.49 -4.83
N LEU A 128 -13.79 5.98 -3.84
CA LEU A 128 -13.98 5.31 -2.57
C LEU A 128 -15.42 4.83 -2.49
N VAL A 129 -15.61 3.55 -2.18
CA VAL A 129 -16.93 3.00 -1.87
C VAL A 129 -16.92 2.63 -0.39
N VAL A 130 -17.90 3.14 0.33
CA VAL A 130 -18.08 2.87 1.75
C VAL A 130 -19.52 2.50 2.03
N THR A 131 -19.76 1.68 3.04
CA THR A 131 -21.12 1.37 3.51
C THR A 131 -21.77 2.62 4.11
N LYS A 132 -23.07 2.51 4.49
CA LYS A 132 -23.76 3.60 5.21
C LYS A 132 -23.11 3.94 6.57
N ASP A 133 -22.43 2.97 7.17
CA ASP A 133 -21.68 3.14 8.43
C ASP A 133 -20.22 3.53 8.18
N TYR A 134 -19.90 4.00 6.96
CA TYR A 134 -18.55 4.42 6.55
C TYR A 134 -17.47 3.33 6.61
N THR A 135 -17.87 2.05 6.63
CA THR A 135 -16.91 0.94 6.50
C THR A 135 -16.41 0.87 5.05
N PRO A 136 -15.10 0.79 4.81
CA PRO A 136 -14.56 0.75 3.47
C PRO A 136 -14.93 -0.55 2.75
N VAL A 137 -15.31 -0.45 1.47
CA VAL A 137 -15.62 -1.55 0.56
C VAL A 137 -14.60 -1.63 -0.56
N THR A 138 -14.35 -0.53 -1.27
CA THR A 138 -13.30 -0.45 -2.30
C THR A 138 -12.62 0.89 -2.29
N ASN A 139 -11.35 0.88 -2.70
CA ASN A 139 -10.57 2.09 -2.96
C ASN A 139 -9.85 1.91 -4.31
N GLU A 140 -10.23 2.70 -5.30
CA GLU A 140 -9.60 2.72 -6.60
C GLU A 140 -8.86 4.04 -6.79
N VAL A 141 -7.59 3.97 -7.16
CA VAL A 141 -6.77 5.14 -7.49
C VAL A 141 -6.18 4.93 -8.89
N ASN A 142 -6.42 5.88 -9.78
CA ASN A 142 -5.73 5.97 -11.06
C ASN A 142 -4.96 7.28 -11.10
N MET A 143 -3.70 7.21 -11.47
CA MET A 143 -2.81 8.35 -11.47
C MET A 143 -1.89 8.29 -12.69
N GLU A 144 -1.72 9.42 -13.34
CA GLU A 144 -0.73 9.59 -14.40
C GLU A 144 0.32 10.62 -13.95
N LEU A 145 1.56 10.18 -13.91
CA LEU A 145 2.74 10.97 -13.55
C LEU A 145 3.61 11.18 -14.78
N ALA A 146 4.15 12.37 -14.94
CA ALA A 146 5.15 12.64 -15.97
C ALA A 146 6.36 13.35 -15.36
N THR A 147 7.55 13.00 -15.82
CA THR A 147 8.77 13.73 -15.45
C THR A 147 8.85 15.02 -16.24
N LYS A 148 9.22 16.12 -15.55
CA LYS A 148 9.51 17.43 -16.17
C LYS A 148 11.02 17.61 -16.33
N ASN A 149 11.41 18.47 -17.25
CA ASN A 149 12.80 18.94 -17.39
C ASN A 149 13.85 17.83 -17.58
N THR A 150 13.47 16.75 -18.24
CA THR A 150 14.41 15.69 -18.63
C THR A 150 14.52 15.65 -20.14
N SER A 151 15.69 15.25 -20.65
CA SER A 151 15.92 15.06 -22.09
C SER A 151 15.04 13.95 -22.69
N THR A 152 14.52 13.07 -21.85
CA THR A 152 13.58 11.99 -22.21
C THR A 152 12.42 11.98 -21.22
N PRO A 153 11.32 12.69 -21.48
CA PRO A 153 10.15 12.68 -20.61
C PRO A 153 9.59 11.26 -20.50
N THR A 154 9.38 10.82 -19.27
CA THR A 154 8.80 9.51 -18.98
C THR A 154 7.41 9.72 -18.39
N THR A 155 6.44 8.97 -18.89
CA THR A 155 5.08 8.93 -18.31
C THR A 155 4.86 7.60 -17.65
N MET A 156 4.39 7.63 -16.40
CA MET A 156 4.02 6.45 -15.63
C MET A 156 2.52 6.51 -15.31
N LYS A 157 1.83 5.41 -15.53
CA LYS A 157 0.43 5.24 -15.15
C LYS A 157 0.35 4.24 -14.01
N ILE A 158 -0.23 4.67 -12.92
CA ILE A 158 -0.47 3.85 -11.74
C ILE A 158 -1.96 3.58 -11.64
N LYS A 159 -2.33 2.31 -11.54
CA LYS A 159 -3.68 1.88 -11.21
C LYS A 159 -3.62 1.00 -9.97
N GLN A 160 -4.38 1.39 -8.97
CA GLN A 160 -4.51 0.63 -7.73
C GLN A 160 -5.99 0.34 -7.50
N ASN A 161 -6.31 -0.89 -7.15
CA ASN A 161 -7.64 -1.30 -6.69
C ASN A 161 -7.48 -2.11 -5.41
N ILE A 162 -8.09 -1.65 -4.34
CA ILE A 162 -8.10 -2.32 -3.06
C ILE A 162 -9.54 -2.68 -2.72
N GLN A 163 -9.80 -3.94 -2.44
CA GLN A 163 -11.08 -4.42 -1.94
C GLN A 163 -10.95 -4.78 -0.47
N TYR A 164 -11.90 -4.34 0.32
CA TYR A 164 -11.97 -4.60 1.76
C TYR A 164 -13.09 -5.60 2.03
N SER A 165 -12.82 -6.58 2.86
CA SER A 165 -13.82 -7.54 3.30
C SER A 165 -13.62 -7.87 4.78
N ASN A 166 -14.70 -8.24 5.47
CA ASN A 166 -14.65 -8.62 6.88
C ASN A 166 -14.00 -7.58 7.81
N VAL A 167 -14.10 -6.30 7.48
CA VAL A 167 -13.54 -5.22 8.30
C VAL A 167 -14.07 -5.34 9.73
N ASN A 168 -13.17 -5.32 10.71
CA ASN A 168 -13.43 -5.56 12.14
C ASN A 168 -13.99 -6.96 12.50
N ASN A 169 -14.10 -7.88 11.51
CA ASN A 169 -14.59 -9.25 11.69
C ASN A 169 -13.57 -10.30 11.20
N VAL A 170 -12.30 -9.95 11.10
CA VAL A 170 -11.25 -10.88 10.71
C VAL A 170 -11.01 -11.85 11.87
N LYS A 171 -11.18 -13.15 11.60
CA LYS A 171 -10.81 -14.19 12.57
C LYS A 171 -9.30 -14.17 12.81
N GLU A 172 -8.87 -14.70 13.96
CA GLU A 172 -7.44 -14.85 14.25
C GLU A 172 -6.72 -15.50 13.05
N ILE A 173 -5.64 -14.88 12.59
CA ILE A 173 -4.78 -15.45 11.57
C ILE A 173 -3.94 -16.53 12.22
N LYS A 174 -4.21 -17.80 11.85
CA LYS A 174 -3.44 -18.96 12.30
C LYS A 174 -2.37 -19.28 11.28
N LEU A 175 -1.18 -19.54 11.76
CA LEU A 175 -0.09 -20.04 10.91
C LEU A 175 -0.39 -21.48 10.49
N PRO A 176 -0.08 -21.88 9.26
CA PRO A 176 -0.11 -23.28 8.85
C PRO A 176 0.82 -24.11 9.72
N ASP A 177 0.49 -25.39 9.95
CA ASP A 177 1.34 -26.27 10.76
C ASP A 177 2.73 -26.48 10.15
N GLU A 178 2.82 -26.40 8.84
CA GLU A 178 4.06 -26.57 8.08
C GLU A 178 5.11 -25.50 8.37
N VAL A 179 4.70 -24.30 8.83
CA VAL A 179 5.66 -23.23 9.18
C VAL A 179 6.50 -23.58 10.41
N LYS A 180 6.10 -24.58 11.21
CA LYS A 180 6.90 -25.06 12.34
C LYS A 180 8.28 -25.59 11.90
N ASN A 181 8.35 -26.10 10.67
CA ASN A 181 9.57 -26.63 10.05
C ASN A 181 10.21 -25.59 9.09
N ALA A 182 9.78 -24.34 9.11
CA ALA A 182 10.30 -23.31 8.22
C ALA A 182 11.82 -23.12 8.43
N LYS A 183 12.56 -23.13 7.33
CA LYS A 183 14.00 -22.89 7.33
C LYS A 183 14.28 -21.40 7.60
N GLU A 184 15.19 -21.14 8.50
CA GLU A 184 15.63 -19.77 8.77
C GLU A 184 16.51 -19.28 7.62
N VAL A 185 16.14 -18.17 7.02
CA VAL A 185 16.98 -17.42 6.05
C VAL A 185 17.46 -16.15 6.72
N ALA A 186 18.77 -15.95 6.69
CA ALA A 186 19.35 -14.70 7.14
C ALA A 186 18.73 -13.55 6.30
N ALA A 187 18.38 -12.46 6.97
CA ALA A 187 17.98 -11.26 6.25
C ALA A 187 19.14 -10.84 5.34
N ASP A 188 18.96 -10.97 4.02
CA ASP A 188 19.96 -10.50 3.07
C ASP A 188 20.18 -9.01 3.31
N THR A 189 21.34 -8.69 3.81
CA THR A 189 21.88 -7.35 3.74
C THR A 189 22.14 -7.06 2.27
N GLN A 190 21.12 -6.56 1.56
CA GLN A 190 21.36 -5.93 0.28
C GLN A 190 22.25 -4.71 0.55
N LYS A 191 23.56 -4.95 0.49
CA LYS A 191 24.52 -3.89 0.27
C LYS A 191 24.23 -3.37 -1.13
N SER A 192 23.62 -2.18 -1.19
CA SER A 192 23.61 -1.35 -2.39
C SER A 192 25.06 -1.16 -2.88
N GLN A 193 25.35 -1.71 -4.05
CA GLN A 193 26.47 -1.27 -4.87
C GLN A 193 26.00 -0.09 -5.72
#